data_78f6463e25cd764fb0c33cd72aacaf3f
#
_entry.id   78f6463e25cd764fb0c33cd72aacaf3f
#
_cell.length_a   1.000
_cell.length_b   1.000
_cell.length_c   1.000
_cell.angle_alpha   90.00
_cell.angle_beta   90.00
_cell.angle_gamma   90.00
#
_symmetry.space_group_name_H-M   'P 1'
#
loop_
_entity.id
_entity.type
_entity.pdbx_description
1 polymer ?
#
loop_
_entity_poly.entity_id
_entity_poly.type
_entity_poly.pdbx_seq_one_letter_code
_entity_poly.pdbx_strand_id
1 'polypeptide(L)'
;CALPIYTIQTAKRLLKYMTGTHKIQFIIVFICIFISSAASIAVSLSLKFLLDDFIIPLIGQTDPNFAELYKALAVLGCIFALGVIATFIYTRMMVYIGQGVLKSVRDDMFEHMQTLPIRYFDQNTNGSVMSLYTNDTDTLRQMISQAIPQALMALFTIVVTFISMLLLSPLLTILAVVIIFIMLKVTSKIGSNSGKYFIRQQVSLADVTGFVEERMNGQRVVKVFNHEDKSKEEFDKLNEALFKSSANANKYGNMMGPVIGNIGNLQFVLTAVLGGLLSVTGVGGITLGVMASYLQFTKSFTQPFMQVAQQFNAIVMALAGAERIFRLIDEKPEEDEGYVELVNARKDANGNITECKERTGMWAWKHPHSADGSVTYTELTGDVRFEDVTFGYNPDKVILKDISLFAKPGQKLAFVGSTGAGKTTITNLINRFYDIQEGKIRYDGINITKIKKDDLRRSLGIVLQDTHLFTGTIKENIRYGKLDATDEEVYEAARLAHADQFIKMLPKGYDTMLSGDGEELSQGQRQLLSIARAAVANPPVLILDEATSSIDTRTESIVQKGMDNLMKGRTVFVIAHRLSTIRNSDAIIVLDHGKIIERGDHEDLIKLKGTYYQLYTGKLELS
;
A
#
# COMPACT_ATOMS: atom_id res chain seq x y z
N CYS A 1 25.12 -4.64 -15.90
CA CYS A 1 23.94 -4.99 -15.12
C CYS A 1 22.73 -4.94 -16.02
N ALA A 2 22.23 -6.10 -16.45
CA ALA A 2 20.96 -6.18 -17.13
C ALA A 2 19.86 -5.88 -16.10
N LEU A 3 19.12 -4.79 -16.28
CA LEU A 3 17.87 -4.55 -15.58
C LEU A 3 16.93 -5.73 -15.93
N PRO A 4 16.27 -6.38 -14.96
CA PRO A 4 15.33 -7.46 -15.25
C PRO A 4 14.26 -6.99 -16.25
N ILE A 5 13.79 -7.89 -17.11
CA ILE A 5 12.77 -7.59 -18.15
C ILE A 5 11.53 -6.92 -17.55
N TYR A 6 11.14 -7.30 -16.34
CA TYR A 6 10.06 -6.69 -15.56
C TYR A 6 10.27 -5.19 -15.30
N THR A 7 11.49 -4.75 -15.05
CA THR A 7 11.80 -3.33 -14.79
C THR A 7 11.54 -2.44 -16.03
N ILE A 8 11.72 -2.98 -17.24
CA ILE A 8 11.44 -2.25 -18.48
C ILE A 8 9.93 -2.10 -18.69
N GLN A 9 9.15 -3.14 -18.40
CA GLN A 9 7.69 -3.06 -18.48
C GLN A 9 7.12 -2.08 -17.45
N THR A 10 7.61 -2.12 -16.21
CA THR A 10 7.28 -1.18 -15.15
C THR A 10 7.59 0.26 -15.55
N ALA A 11 8.78 0.50 -16.11
CA ALA A 11 9.16 1.83 -16.60
C ALA A 11 8.26 2.32 -17.75
N LYS A 12 7.89 1.46 -18.70
CA LYS A 12 6.94 1.79 -19.78
C LYS A 12 5.56 2.12 -19.25
N ARG A 13 5.06 1.35 -18.27
CA ARG A 13 3.75 1.58 -17.64
C ARG A 13 3.75 2.92 -16.89
N LEU A 14 4.82 3.20 -16.16
CA LEU A 14 4.98 4.46 -15.45
C LEU A 14 5.05 5.66 -16.43
N LEU A 15 5.79 5.52 -17.53
CA LEU A 15 5.80 6.52 -18.59
C LEU A 15 4.41 6.78 -19.17
N LYS A 16 3.56 5.75 -19.28
CA LYS A 16 2.16 5.91 -19.71
C LYS A 16 1.35 6.76 -18.72
N TYR A 17 1.52 6.57 -17.40
CA TYR A 17 0.91 7.43 -16.38
C TYR A 17 1.39 8.87 -16.51
N MET A 18 2.71 9.07 -16.71
CA MET A 18 3.29 10.41 -16.84
C MET A 18 2.84 11.13 -18.12
N THR A 19 2.77 10.42 -19.24
CA THR A 19 2.46 11.03 -20.55
C THR A 19 0.98 11.03 -20.90
N GLY A 20 0.16 10.18 -20.27
CA GLY A 20 -1.26 10.06 -20.59
C GLY A 20 -2.02 11.36 -20.34
N THR A 21 -1.96 11.87 -19.12
CA THR A 21 -2.70 13.06 -18.67
C THR A 21 -1.94 14.36 -18.86
N HIS A 22 -0.58 14.32 -18.90
CA HIS A 22 0.28 15.49 -18.83
C HIS A 22 1.21 15.67 -20.05
N LYS A 23 0.86 15.12 -21.21
CA LYS A 23 1.71 15.07 -22.42
C LYS A 23 2.25 16.45 -22.85
N ILE A 24 1.38 17.46 -22.90
CA ILE A 24 1.77 18.83 -23.32
C ILE A 24 2.72 19.44 -22.28
N GLN A 25 2.42 19.27 -21.00
CA GLN A 25 3.25 19.78 -19.91
C GLN A 25 4.64 19.15 -19.94
N PHE A 26 4.74 17.85 -20.25
CA PHE A 26 6.01 17.16 -20.40
C PHE A 26 6.87 17.71 -21.56
N ILE A 27 6.25 18.04 -22.69
CA ILE A 27 6.94 18.68 -23.82
C ILE A 27 7.49 20.05 -23.41
N ILE A 28 6.69 20.86 -22.72
CA ILE A 28 7.13 22.17 -22.20
C ILE A 28 8.31 22.02 -21.25
N VAL A 29 8.24 21.06 -20.32
CA VAL A 29 9.32 20.74 -19.37
C VAL A 29 10.61 20.39 -20.13
N PHE A 30 10.51 19.53 -21.13
CA PHE A 30 11.65 19.12 -21.94
C PHE A 30 12.32 20.32 -22.66
N ILE A 31 11.52 21.20 -23.26
CA ILE A 31 11.98 22.43 -23.89
C ILE A 31 12.64 23.38 -22.87
N CYS A 32 12.00 23.55 -21.71
CA CYS A 32 12.54 24.41 -20.64
C CYS A 32 13.86 23.86 -20.07
N ILE A 33 14.00 22.55 -19.90
CA ILE A 33 15.27 21.92 -19.48
C ILE A 33 16.37 22.18 -20.54
N PHE A 34 16.03 22.02 -21.81
CA PHE A 34 16.98 22.29 -22.89
C PHE A 34 17.43 23.77 -22.91
N ILE A 35 16.50 24.71 -22.82
CA ILE A 35 16.79 26.16 -22.75
C ILE A 35 17.67 26.48 -21.53
N SER A 36 17.33 25.93 -20.36
CA SER A 36 18.08 26.15 -19.11
C SER A 36 19.52 25.62 -19.24
N SER A 37 19.68 24.40 -19.79
CA SER A 37 21.01 23.81 -20.03
C SER A 37 21.81 24.62 -21.03
N ALA A 38 21.21 25.04 -22.15
CA ALA A 38 21.86 25.87 -23.16
C ALA A 38 22.27 27.24 -22.60
N ALA A 39 21.43 27.89 -21.82
CA ALA A 39 21.75 29.17 -21.17
C ALA A 39 22.92 29.03 -20.18
N SER A 40 22.96 27.95 -19.38
CA SER A 40 24.10 27.69 -18.49
C SER A 40 25.44 27.54 -19.23
N ILE A 41 25.41 26.88 -20.37
CA ILE A 41 26.61 26.67 -21.19
C ILE A 41 26.99 27.93 -21.96
N ALA A 42 26.02 28.72 -22.41
CA ALA A 42 26.26 30.01 -23.05
C ALA A 42 27.09 30.97 -22.18
N VAL A 43 26.88 30.93 -20.85
CA VAL A 43 27.70 31.70 -19.90
C VAL A 43 29.16 31.26 -19.93
N SER A 44 29.45 29.96 -20.03
CA SER A 44 30.83 29.46 -20.14
C SER A 44 31.48 29.77 -21.49
N LEU A 45 30.68 29.71 -22.55
CA LEU A 45 31.15 30.06 -23.92
C LEU A 45 31.38 31.57 -24.07
N SER A 46 30.62 32.41 -23.39
CA SER A 46 30.74 33.87 -23.45
C SER A 46 32.10 34.37 -22.97
N LEU A 47 32.82 33.62 -22.12
CA LEU A 47 34.18 34.00 -21.71
C LEU A 47 35.12 34.14 -22.88
N LYS A 48 35.02 33.30 -23.93
CA LYS A 48 35.79 33.42 -25.14
C LYS A 48 35.50 34.76 -25.85
N PHE A 49 34.20 35.01 -26.10
CA PHE A 49 33.81 36.25 -26.83
C PHE A 49 34.12 37.50 -26.01
N LEU A 50 33.86 37.49 -24.70
CA LEU A 50 34.17 38.64 -23.83
C LEU A 50 35.65 38.95 -23.79
N LEU A 51 36.51 37.94 -23.68
CA LEU A 51 37.96 38.15 -23.63
C LEU A 51 38.52 38.52 -25.00
N ASP A 52 38.29 37.72 -26.03
CA ASP A 52 38.93 37.84 -27.32
C ASP A 52 38.38 39.00 -28.15
N ASP A 53 37.04 39.23 -28.15
CA ASP A 53 36.40 40.19 -29.04
C ASP A 53 36.14 41.56 -28.37
N PHE A 54 36.04 41.61 -27.04
CA PHE A 54 35.69 42.86 -26.35
C PHE A 54 36.77 43.37 -25.37
N ILE A 55 37.41 42.51 -24.56
CA ILE A 55 38.34 42.97 -23.51
C ILE A 55 39.76 43.17 -24.07
N ILE A 56 40.30 42.15 -24.76
CA ILE A 56 41.67 42.21 -25.30
C ILE A 56 41.86 43.40 -26.25
N PRO A 57 40.93 43.72 -27.18
CA PRO A 57 41.06 44.87 -28.06
C PRO A 57 41.04 46.24 -27.36
N LEU A 58 40.50 46.32 -26.14
CA LEU A 58 40.46 47.56 -25.36
C LEU A 58 41.75 47.80 -24.54
N ILE A 59 42.60 46.77 -24.39
CA ILE A 59 43.85 46.86 -23.64
C ILE A 59 44.85 47.72 -24.43
N GLY A 60 45.35 48.83 -23.79
CA GLY A 60 46.33 49.74 -24.37
C GLY A 60 45.73 50.89 -25.18
N GLN A 61 44.42 51.03 -25.31
CA GLN A 61 43.78 52.21 -25.90
C GLN A 61 43.81 53.37 -24.91
N THR A 62 44.07 54.58 -25.37
CA THR A 62 44.10 55.79 -24.56
C THR A 62 42.73 56.33 -24.18
N ASP A 63 41.66 55.96 -24.94
CA ASP A 63 40.26 56.28 -24.65
C ASP A 63 39.37 55.09 -25.04
N PRO A 64 39.23 54.09 -24.13
CA PRO A 64 38.50 52.84 -24.43
C PRO A 64 36.99 53.07 -24.43
N ASN A 65 36.33 52.67 -25.55
CA ASN A 65 34.88 52.69 -25.68
C ASN A 65 34.26 51.40 -25.16
N PHE A 66 33.59 51.42 -24.02
CA PHE A 66 32.95 50.28 -23.36
C PHE A 66 31.52 49.99 -23.89
N ALA A 67 30.97 50.75 -24.82
CA ALA A 67 29.60 50.64 -25.27
C ALA A 67 29.26 49.22 -25.80
N GLU A 68 30.15 48.64 -26.62
CA GLU A 68 29.95 47.28 -27.16
C GLU A 68 30.07 46.20 -26.08
N LEU A 69 30.96 46.37 -25.11
CA LEU A 69 31.07 45.47 -23.97
C LEU A 69 29.77 45.48 -23.12
N TYR A 70 29.19 46.68 -22.86
CA TYR A 70 27.92 46.78 -22.14
C TYR A 70 26.76 46.13 -22.88
N LYS A 71 26.71 46.23 -24.23
CA LYS A 71 25.71 45.53 -25.04
C LYS A 71 25.88 44.01 -24.94
N ALA A 72 27.09 43.49 -25.01
CA ALA A 72 27.39 42.08 -24.88
C ALA A 72 26.97 41.55 -23.50
N LEU A 73 27.28 42.27 -22.42
CA LEU A 73 26.86 41.94 -21.06
C LEU A 73 25.34 41.98 -20.88
N ALA A 74 24.65 42.94 -21.50
CA ALA A 74 23.19 43.00 -21.48
C ALA A 74 22.56 41.80 -22.18
N VAL A 75 23.07 41.40 -23.36
CA VAL A 75 22.62 40.19 -24.07
C VAL A 75 22.83 38.93 -23.20
N LEU A 76 24.00 38.81 -22.57
CA LEU A 76 24.32 37.71 -21.70
C LEU A 76 23.37 37.66 -20.48
N GLY A 77 23.07 38.83 -19.89
CA GLY A 77 22.09 38.98 -18.82
C GLY A 77 20.70 38.52 -19.23
N CYS A 78 20.25 38.84 -20.46
CA CYS A 78 18.98 38.35 -21.01
C CYS A 78 18.96 36.82 -21.20
N ILE A 79 20.04 36.23 -21.70
CA ILE A 79 20.17 34.76 -21.83
C ILE A 79 20.12 34.08 -20.47
N PHE A 80 20.81 34.63 -19.47
CA PHE A 80 20.79 34.11 -18.13
C PHE A 80 19.40 34.21 -17.49
N ALA A 81 18.74 35.38 -17.64
CA ALA A 81 17.37 35.57 -17.15
C ALA A 81 16.39 34.57 -17.79
N LEU A 82 16.51 34.30 -19.08
CA LEU A 82 15.72 33.29 -19.80
C LEU A 82 15.97 31.89 -19.21
N GLY A 83 17.22 31.54 -18.91
CA GLY A 83 17.58 30.28 -18.26
C GLY A 83 16.97 30.13 -16.89
N VAL A 84 16.97 31.19 -16.07
CA VAL A 84 16.34 31.20 -14.73
C VAL A 84 14.83 31.01 -14.83
N ILE A 85 14.16 31.73 -15.75
CA ILE A 85 12.72 31.61 -15.99
C ILE A 85 12.38 30.18 -16.45
N ALA A 86 13.15 29.63 -17.39
CA ALA A 86 12.96 28.26 -17.84
C ALA A 86 13.11 27.24 -16.69
N THR A 87 14.12 27.44 -15.82
CA THR A 87 14.32 26.61 -14.62
C THR A 87 13.13 26.67 -13.70
N PHE A 88 12.62 27.86 -13.41
CA PHE A 88 11.44 28.05 -12.56
C PHE A 88 10.22 27.35 -13.15
N ILE A 89 9.97 27.50 -14.45
CA ILE A 89 8.83 26.88 -15.13
C ILE A 89 8.90 25.37 -15.06
N TYR A 90 10.02 24.75 -15.48
CA TYR A 90 10.09 23.28 -15.48
C TYR A 90 10.03 22.69 -14.07
N THR A 91 10.68 23.31 -13.09
CA THR A 91 10.64 22.83 -11.71
C THR A 91 9.23 22.87 -11.16
N ARG A 92 8.52 23.99 -11.36
CA ARG A 92 7.11 24.12 -10.93
C ARG A 92 6.21 23.10 -11.62
N MET A 93 6.36 22.94 -12.94
CA MET A 93 5.54 21.98 -13.71
C MET A 93 5.81 20.53 -13.28
N MET A 94 7.07 20.17 -13.01
CA MET A 94 7.39 18.80 -12.55
C MET A 94 6.79 18.46 -11.20
N VAL A 95 6.62 19.44 -10.30
CA VAL A 95 5.89 19.23 -9.04
C VAL A 95 4.42 18.90 -9.34
N TYR A 96 3.76 19.66 -10.22
CA TYR A 96 2.35 19.39 -10.58
C TYR A 96 2.18 18.04 -11.28
N ILE A 97 3.07 17.72 -12.23
CA ILE A 97 3.04 16.42 -12.91
C ILE A 97 3.25 15.29 -11.90
N GLY A 98 4.27 15.42 -11.04
CA GLY A 98 4.58 14.41 -10.03
C GLY A 98 3.40 14.15 -9.10
N GLN A 99 2.78 15.20 -8.55
CA GLN A 99 1.63 15.07 -7.66
C GLN A 99 0.38 14.54 -8.41
N GLY A 100 0.16 14.96 -9.66
CA GLY A 100 -0.94 14.46 -10.49
C GLY A 100 -0.83 12.95 -10.77
N VAL A 101 0.38 12.48 -11.14
CA VAL A 101 0.65 11.06 -11.35
C VAL A 101 0.43 10.26 -10.06
N LEU A 102 0.94 10.77 -8.92
CA LEU A 102 0.76 10.10 -7.62
C LEU A 102 -0.70 10.02 -7.20
N LYS A 103 -1.47 11.09 -7.46
CA LYS A 103 -2.90 11.07 -7.22
C LYS A 103 -3.55 9.92 -8.01
N SER A 104 -3.31 9.86 -9.33
CA SER A 104 -3.89 8.81 -10.17
C SER A 104 -3.47 7.40 -9.72
N VAL A 105 -2.19 7.21 -9.36
CA VAL A 105 -1.71 5.91 -8.84
C VAL A 105 -2.39 5.54 -7.53
N ARG A 106 -2.60 6.49 -6.60
CA ARG A 106 -3.30 6.21 -5.35
C ARG A 106 -4.78 5.94 -5.57
N ASP A 107 -5.43 6.68 -6.49
CA ASP A 107 -6.82 6.47 -6.84
C ASP A 107 -6.99 5.04 -7.41
N ASP A 108 -6.17 4.64 -8.38
CA ASP A 108 -6.20 3.30 -8.99
C ASP A 108 -5.91 2.20 -7.96
N MET A 109 -4.92 2.40 -7.08
CA MET A 109 -4.61 1.46 -6.00
C MET A 109 -5.78 1.28 -5.05
N PHE A 110 -6.43 2.38 -4.63
CA PHE A 110 -7.52 2.33 -3.67
C PHE A 110 -8.77 1.71 -4.28
N GLU A 111 -9.14 2.10 -5.51
CA GLU A 111 -10.27 1.54 -6.24
C GLU A 111 -10.08 0.03 -6.43
N HIS A 112 -8.90 -0.39 -6.89
CA HIS A 112 -8.61 -1.81 -7.09
C HIS A 112 -8.58 -2.58 -5.77
N MET A 113 -8.00 -2.02 -4.71
CA MET A 113 -7.96 -2.64 -3.37
C MET A 113 -9.36 -2.99 -2.85
N GLN A 114 -10.40 -2.18 -3.16
CA GLN A 114 -11.77 -2.48 -2.77
C GLN A 114 -12.37 -3.69 -3.50
N THR A 115 -11.78 -4.10 -4.62
CA THR A 115 -12.25 -5.26 -5.40
C THR A 115 -11.54 -6.56 -5.02
N LEU A 116 -10.51 -6.51 -4.18
CA LEU A 116 -9.71 -7.68 -3.83
C LEU A 116 -10.43 -8.63 -2.87
N PRO A 117 -10.20 -9.96 -3.02
CA PRO A 117 -10.74 -10.95 -2.11
C PRO A 117 -10.11 -10.83 -0.72
N ILE A 118 -10.83 -11.26 0.32
CA ILE A 118 -10.34 -11.31 1.71
C ILE A 118 -9.02 -12.09 1.82
N ARG A 119 -8.84 -13.12 1.00
CA ARG A 119 -7.58 -13.88 0.92
C ARG A 119 -6.34 -12.99 0.76
N TYR A 120 -6.45 -11.89 0.00
CA TYR A 120 -5.33 -10.96 -0.18
C TYR A 120 -4.94 -10.32 1.15
N PHE A 121 -5.91 -9.88 1.95
CA PHE A 121 -5.68 -9.23 3.25
C PHE A 121 -5.23 -10.22 4.32
N ASP A 122 -5.65 -11.49 4.24
CA ASP A 122 -5.18 -12.54 5.14
C ASP A 122 -3.71 -12.94 4.87
N GLN A 123 -3.24 -12.76 3.63
CA GLN A 123 -1.87 -13.09 3.22
C GLN A 123 -0.90 -11.91 3.33
N ASN A 124 -1.39 -10.68 3.38
CA ASN A 124 -0.58 -9.46 3.43
C ASN A 124 -0.88 -8.67 4.70
N THR A 125 0.17 -8.28 5.42
CA THR A 125 -0.01 -7.45 6.62
C THR A 125 -0.48 -6.03 6.24
N ASN A 126 -1.29 -5.41 7.10
CA ASN A 126 -1.73 -4.01 6.91
C ASN A 126 -0.55 -3.06 6.73
N GLY A 127 0.56 -3.28 7.46
CA GLY A 127 1.78 -2.50 7.33
C GLY A 127 2.44 -2.61 5.96
N SER A 128 2.43 -3.81 5.34
CA SER A 128 2.98 -4.01 3.99
C SER A 128 2.15 -3.28 2.93
N VAL A 129 0.83 -3.35 3.02
CA VAL A 129 -0.08 -2.63 2.11
C VAL A 129 0.05 -1.12 2.32
N MET A 130 0.11 -0.65 3.57
CA MET A 130 0.27 0.77 3.91
C MET A 130 1.59 1.35 3.39
N SER A 131 2.66 0.53 3.37
CA SER A 131 3.96 0.93 2.81
C SER A 131 3.89 1.28 1.32
N LEU A 132 2.97 0.69 0.54
CA LEU A 132 2.74 1.04 -0.86
C LEU A 132 2.21 2.48 -0.99
N TYR A 133 1.28 2.87 -0.10
CA TYR A 133 0.68 4.22 -0.10
C TYR A 133 1.60 5.30 0.46
N THR A 134 2.59 4.94 1.29
CA THR A 134 3.51 5.88 1.94
C THR A 134 4.89 5.84 1.29
N ASN A 135 5.69 4.85 1.58
CA ASN A 135 7.10 4.77 1.20
C ASN A 135 7.28 4.63 -0.32
N ASP A 136 6.53 3.71 -0.95
CA ASP A 136 6.70 3.44 -2.38
C ASP A 136 6.18 4.58 -3.24
N THR A 137 5.07 5.21 -2.86
CA THR A 137 4.59 6.41 -3.54
C THR A 137 5.54 7.60 -3.35
N ASP A 138 6.20 7.75 -2.19
CA ASP A 138 7.18 8.83 -1.99
C ASP A 138 8.44 8.63 -2.83
N THR A 139 8.94 7.41 -2.95
CA THR A 139 10.06 7.12 -3.87
C THR A 139 9.72 7.41 -5.32
N LEU A 140 8.48 7.13 -5.76
CA LEU A 140 7.98 7.52 -7.08
C LEU A 140 7.94 9.05 -7.24
N ARG A 141 7.48 9.78 -6.23
CA ARG A 141 7.48 11.24 -6.22
C ARG A 141 8.88 11.80 -6.44
N GLN A 142 9.85 11.29 -5.67
CA GLN A 142 11.25 11.73 -5.79
C GLN A 142 11.80 11.46 -7.18
N MET A 143 11.52 10.29 -7.75
CA MET A 143 11.95 9.95 -9.10
C MET A 143 11.34 10.87 -10.13
N ILE A 144 10.02 11.07 -10.14
CA ILE A 144 9.31 11.86 -11.13
C ILE A 144 9.66 13.33 -11.01
N SER A 145 9.59 13.90 -9.77
CA SER A 145 9.74 15.34 -9.57
C SER A 145 11.19 15.81 -9.52
N GLN A 146 12.16 14.94 -9.24
CA GLN A 146 13.56 15.32 -9.03
C GLN A 146 14.53 14.52 -9.90
N ALA A 147 14.52 13.16 -9.79
CA ALA A 147 15.56 12.36 -10.42
C ALA A 147 15.50 12.41 -11.95
N ILE A 148 14.33 12.30 -12.56
CA ILE A 148 14.16 12.36 -14.02
C ILE A 148 14.57 13.74 -14.58
N PRO A 149 14.07 14.89 -14.06
CA PRO A 149 14.51 16.20 -14.56
C PRO A 149 16.00 16.44 -14.40
N GLN A 150 16.59 16.05 -13.27
CA GLN A 150 18.04 16.23 -13.04
C GLN A 150 18.87 15.35 -13.96
N ALA A 151 18.44 14.10 -14.20
CA ALA A 151 19.11 13.20 -15.15
C ALA A 151 19.04 13.73 -16.59
N LEU A 152 17.88 14.25 -17.01
CA LEU A 152 17.71 14.88 -18.32
C LEU A 152 18.58 16.14 -18.45
N MET A 153 18.57 17.02 -17.43
CA MET A 153 19.40 18.21 -17.43
C MET A 153 20.89 17.86 -17.51
N ALA A 154 21.33 16.87 -16.72
CA ALA A 154 22.71 16.40 -16.76
C ALA A 154 23.09 15.85 -18.15
N LEU A 155 22.22 15.06 -18.77
CA LEU A 155 22.42 14.52 -20.11
C LEU A 155 22.58 15.64 -21.16
N PHE A 156 21.66 16.63 -21.16
CA PHE A 156 21.75 17.78 -22.05
C PHE A 156 23.04 18.59 -21.82
N THR A 157 23.37 18.84 -20.54
CA THR A 157 24.60 19.57 -20.21
C THR A 157 25.84 18.83 -20.72
N ILE A 158 25.94 17.52 -20.54
CA ILE A 158 27.04 16.70 -21.06
C ILE A 158 27.15 16.83 -22.59
N VAL A 159 26.02 16.63 -23.29
CA VAL A 159 26.02 16.66 -24.77
C VAL A 159 26.40 18.04 -25.30
N VAL A 160 25.76 19.10 -24.79
CA VAL A 160 26.01 20.46 -25.29
C VAL A 160 27.41 20.93 -24.92
N THR A 161 27.90 20.63 -23.69
CA THR A 161 29.27 20.95 -23.30
C THR A 161 30.28 20.22 -24.16
N PHE A 162 30.07 18.92 -24.43
CA PHE A 162 30.96 18.13 -25.29
C PHE A 162 31.06 18.71 -26.73
N ILE A 163 29.90 19.04 -27.31
CA ILE A 163 29.86 19.69 -28.64
C ILE A 163 30.61 21.03 -28.61
N SER A 164 30.38 21.86 -27.57
CA SER A 164 31.05 23.15 -27.42
C SER A 164 32.57 22.99 -27.26
N MET A 165 33.02 22.00 -26.49
CA MET A 165 34.46 21.68 -26.34
C MET A 165 35.09 21.26 -27.69
N LEU A 166 34.39 20.43 -28.48
CA LEU A 166 34.85 19.96 -29.78
C LEU A 166 34.97 21.10 -30.78
N LEU A 167 34.03 22.04 -30.79
CA LEU A 167 34.02 23.22 -31.65
C LEU A 167 35.10 24.23 -31.26
N LEU A 168 35.44 24.35 -29.97
CA LEU A 168 36.47 25.27 -29.50
C LEU A 168 37.89 24.76 -29.76
N SER A 169 38.19 23.52 -29.45
CA SER A 169 39.49 22.90 -29.64
C SER A 169 39.40 21.37 -29.67
N PRO A 170 39.42 20.73 -30.85
CA PRO A 170 39.44 19.27 -30.97
C PRO A 170 40.61 18.62 -30.23
N LEU A 171 41.78 19.29 -30.24
CA LEU A 171 43.02 18.77 -29.63
C LEU A 171 42.88 18.63 -28.09
N LEU A 172 42.35 19.67 -27.43
CA LEU A 172 42.10 19.64 -25.98
C LEU A 172 40.94 18.68 -25.64
N THR A 173 39.99 18.48 -26.57
CA THR A 173 38.87 17.55 -26.38
C THR A 173 39.34 16.10 -26.33
N ILE A 174 40.39 15.70 -27.06
CA ILE A 174 40.98 14.36 -26.95
C ILE A 174 41.46 14.11 -25.52
N LEU A 175 42.17 15.07 -24.91
CA LEU A 175 42.60 14.97 -23.51
C LEU A 175 41.38 14.79 -22.56
N ALA A 176 40.32 15.58 -22.76
CA ALA A 176 39.11 15.49 -21.96
C ALA A 176 38.48 14.10 -22.06
N VAL A 177 38.36 13.51 -23.26
CA VAL A 177 37.80 12.17 -23.49
C VAL A 177 38.59 11.09 -22.76
N VAL A 178 39.96 11.16 -22.81
CA VAL A 178 40.80 10.19 -22.09
C VAL A 178 40.55 10.26 -20.60
N ILE A 179 40.49 11.46 -20.03
CA ILE A 179 40.27 11.61 -18.58
C ILE A 179 38.86 11.18 -18.19
N ILE A 180 37.83 11.46 -19.01
CA ILE A 180 36.47 10.96 -18.79
C ILE A 180 36.45 9.44 -18.77
N PHE A 181 37.15 8.79 -19.68
CA PHE A 181 37.21 7.32 -19.68
C PHE A 181 37.84 6.75 -18.39
N ILE A 182 38.91 7.40 -17.91
CA ILE A 182 39.53 7.06 -16.62
C ILE A 182 38.52 7.26 -15.47
N MET A 183 37.85 8.42 -15.46
CA MET A 183 36.85 8.77 -14.46
C MET A 183 35.71 7.76 -14.43
N LEU A 184 35.16 7.35 -15.58
CA LEU A 184 34.08 6.35 -15.66
C LEU A 184 34.53 4.99 -15.14
N LYS A 185 35.76 4.53 -15.47
CA LYS A 185 36.29 3.27 -14.92
C LYS A 185 36.45 3.30 -13.40
N VAL A 186 37.02 4.39 -12.87
CA VAL A 186 37.25 4.56 -11.43
C VAL A 186 35.90 4.63 -10.70
N THR A 187 34.97 5.44 -11.21
CA THR A 187 33.62 5.58 -10.63
C THR A 187 32.86 4.26 -10.64
N SER A 188 32.92 3.50 -11.74
CA SER A 188 32.27 2.18 -11.83
C SER A 188 32.83 1.20 -10.80
N LYS A 189 34.14 1.18 -10.58
CA LYS A 189 34.79 0.30 -9.57
C LYS A 189 34.39 0.68 -8.14
N ILE A 190 34.40 1.98 -7.82
CA ILE A 190 34.00 2.48 -6.50
C ILE A 190 32.50 2.21 -6.28
N GLY A 191 31.67 2.51 -7.26
CA GLY A 191 30.21 2.31 -7.20
C GLY A 191 29.81 0.84 -7.02
N SER A 192 30.49 -0.09 -7.72
CA SER A 192 30.24 -1.53 -7.54
C SER A 192 30.56 -2.01 -6.13
N ASN A 193 31.64 -1.53 -5.53
CA ASN A 193 31.98 -1.86 -4.15
C ASN A 193 31.03 -1.20 -3.15
N SER A 194 30.71 0.08 -3.36
CA SER A 194 29.72 0.82 -2.56
C SER A 194 28.39 0.07 -2.52
N GLY A 195 27.85 -0.35 -3.67
CA GLY A 195 26.59 -1.08 -3.76
C GLY A 195 26.57 -2.38 -2.94
N LYS A 196 27.66 -3.16 -2.95
CA LYS A 196 27.75 -4.38 -2.14
C LYS A 196 27.65 -4.10 -0.64
N TYR A 197 28.34 -3.06 -0.16
CA TYR A 197 28.31 -2.70 1.26
C TYR A 197 27.00 -2.05 1.66
N PHE A 198 26.34 -1.27 0.78
CA PHE A 198 25.02 -0.74 1.05
C PHE A 198 23.97 -1.84 1.21
N ILE A 199 24.01 -2.90 0.39
CA ILE A 199 23.13 -4.06 0.56
C ILE A 199 23.38 -4.72 1.92
N ARG A 200 24.63 -4.93 2.31
CA ARG A 200 24.96 -5.49 3.64
C ARG A 200 24.49 -4.59 4.77
N GLN A 201 24.66 -3.30 4.64
CA GLN A 201 24.15 -2.33 5.61
C GLN A 201 22.64 -2.44 5.78
N GLN A 202 21.87 -2.55 4.68
CA GLN A 202 20.42 -2.71 4.74
C GLN A 202 20.00 -4.00 5.46
N VAL A 203 20.70 -5.12 5.21
CA VAL A 203 20.45 -6.37 5.93
C VAL A 203 20.73 -6.21 7.41
N SER A 204 21.91 -5.68 7.78
CA SER A 204 22.26 -5.47 9.19
C SER A 204 21.33 -4.48 9.89
N LEU A 205 20.82 -3.47 9.18
CA LEU A 205 19.83 -2.52 9.71
C LEU A 205 18.50 -3.22 9.98
N ALA A 206 18.06 -4.10 9.06
CA ALA A 206 16.84 -4.88 9.25
C ALA A 206 16.95 -5.81 10.47
N ASP A 207 18.12 -6.47 10.66
CA ASP A 207 18.38 -7.33 11.83
C ASP A 207 18.29 -6.53 13.14
N VAL A 208 18.92 -5.35 13.21
CA VAL A 208 18.85 -4.46 14.39
C VAL A 208 17.43 -3.98 14.63
N THR A 209 16.73 -3.53 13.58
CA THR A 209 15.36 -3.00 13.70
C THR A 209 14.40 -4.09 14.17
N GLY A 210 14.47 -5.29 13.58
CA GLY A 210 13.65 -6.44 13.98
C GLY A 210 13.90 -6.85 15.43
N PHE A 211 15.17 -6.86 15.86
CA PHE A 211 15.52 -7.14 17.25
C PHE A 211 14.95 -6.09 18.22
N VAL A 212 15.06 -4.79 17.89
CA VAL A 212 14.50 -3.71 18.71
C VAL A 212 12.98 -3.82 18.82
N GLU A 213 12.29 -4.08 17.69
CA GLU A 213 10.85 -4.27 17.66
C GLU A 213 10.42 -5.46 18.55
N GLU A 214 11.10 -6.60 18.41
CA GLU A 214 10.84 -7.79 19.25
C GLU A 214 11.02 -7.48 20.74
N ARG A 215 12.11 -6.79 21.11
CA ARG A 215 12.38 -6.45 22.51
C ARG A 215 11.44 -5.39 23.04
N MET A 216 11.02 -4.42 22.23
CA MET A 216 9.99 -3.43 22.63
C MET A 216 8.65 -4.12 22.91
N ASN A 217 8.19 -5.00 22.03
CA ASN A 217 6.96 -5.76 22.24
C ASN A 217 7.05 -6.69 23.44
N GLY A 218 8.21 -7.32 23.64
CA GLY A 218 8.53 -8.22 24.75
C GLY A 218 9.06 -7.54 26.01
N GLN A 219 9.06 -6.21 26.14
CA GLN A 219 9.75 -5.49 27.23
C GLN A 219 9.28 -5.91 28.63
N ARG A 220 7.99 -6.21 28.79
CA ARG A 220 7.45 -6.72 30.06
C ARG A 220 8.08 -8.06 30.45
N VAL A 221 8.29 -8.94 29.46
CA VAL A 221 8.92 -10.27 29.67
C VAL A 221 10.39 -10.08 30.03
N VAL A 222 11.13 -9.23 29.30
CA VAL A 222 12.53 -8.92 29.61
C VAL A 222 12.67 -8.43 31.05
N LYS A 223 11.78 -7.54 31.50
CA LYS A 223 11.77 -6.98 32.87
C LYS A 223 11.47 -8.02 33.94
N VAL A 224 10.43 -8.85 33.75
CA VAL A 224 10.01 -9.86 34.71
C VAL A 224 11.11 -10.91 34.94
N PHE A 225 11.84 -11.27 33.87
CA PHE A 225 12.91 -12.26 33.95
C PHE A 225 14.31 -11.68 34.19
N ASN A 226 14.44 -10.34 34.32
CA ASN A 226 15.71 -9.63 34.53
C ASN A 226 16.77 -9.95 33.44
N HIS A 227 16.32 -10.00 32.16
CA HIS A 227 17.19 -10.32 31.02
C HIS A 227 17.73 -9.10 30.29
N GLU A 228 17.76 -7.91 30.93
CA GLU A 228 18.22 -6.66 30.30
C GLU A 228 19.66 -6.74 29.84
N ASP A 229 20.57 -7.29 30.68
CA ASP A 229 22.00 -7.34 30.34
C ASP A 229 22.26 -8.30 29.19
N LYS A 230 21.55 -9.44 29.12
CA LYS A 230 21.61 -10.36 27.98
C LYS A 230 21.08 -9.69 26.71
N SER A 231 19.99 -8.94 26.81
CA SER A 231 19.43 -8.22 25.68
C SER A 231 20.37 -7.13 25.16
N LYS A 232 21.10 -6.44 26.05
CA LYS A 232 22.14 -5.47 25.66
C LYS A 232 23.31 -6.16 24.94
N GLU A 233 23.79 -7.30 25.45
CA GLU A 233 24.87 -8.05 24.79
C GLU A 233 24.49 -8.51 23.38
N GLU A 234 23.26 -9.00 23.20
CA GLU A 234 22.74 -9.40 21.89
C GLU A 234 22.60 -8.19 20.94
N PHE A 235 22.07 -7.07 21.45
CA PHE A 235 21.98 -5.83 20.71
C PHE A 235 23.36 -5.31 20.27
N ASP A 236 24.35 -5.32 21.17
CA ASP A 236 25.71 -4.86 20.87
C ASP A 236 26.35 -5.66 19.74
N LYS A 237 26.12 -6.98 19.66
CA LYS A 237 26.61 -7.81 18.56
C LYS A 237 26.00 -7.40 17.22
N LEU A 238 24.69 -7.17 17.18
CA LEU A 238 23.99 -6.75 15.97
C LEU A 238 24.38 -5.33 15.57
N ASN A 239 24.48 -4.42 16.55
CA ASN A 239 24.87 -3.04 16.33
C ASN A 239 26.32 -2.90 15.85
N GLU A 240 27.23 -3.73 16.35
CA GLU A 240 28.62 -3.80 15.86
C GLU A 240 28.69 -4.30 14.41
N ALA A 241 27.83 -5.27 14.02
CA ALA A 241 27.73 -5.73 12.64
C ALA A 241 27.18 -4.61 11.72
N LEU A 242 26.16 -3.88 12.18
CA LEU A 242 25.63 -2.70 11.49
C LEU A 242 26.70 -1.61 11.37
N PHE A 243 27.44 -1.30 12.45
CA PHE A 243 28.51 -0.32 12.42
C PHE A 243 29.56 -0.66 11.36
N LYS A 244 30.06 -1.90 11.34
CA LYS A 244 31.06 -2.34 10.34
C LYS A 244 30.52 -2.23 8.91
N SER A 245 29.29 -2.65 8.68
CA SER A 245 28.64 -2.59 7.38
C SER A 245 28.43 -1.14 6.93
N SER A 246 27.92 -0.28 7.83
CA SER A 246 27.67 1.16 7.60
C SER A 246 28.97 1.93 7.38
N ALA A 247 30.00 1.68 8.18
CA ALA A 247 31.31 2.33 8.03
C ALA A 247 31.92 2.03 6.66
N ASN A 248 31.84 0.76 6.21
CA ASN A 248 32.35 0.40 4.88
C ASN A 248 31.49 0.97 3.74
N ALA A 249 30.16 0.94 3.86
CA ALA A 249 29.25 1.54 2.87
C ALA A 249 29.52 3.03 2.70
N ASN A 250 29.60 3.76 3.81
CA ASN A 250 29.87 5.20 3.81
C ASN A 250 31.30 5.53 3.35
N LYS A 251 32.29 4.70 3.70
CA LYS A 251 33.67 4.86 3.20
C LYS A 251 33.70 4.89 1.68
N TYR A 252 33.13 3.90 1.01
CA TYR A 252 33.10 3.84 -0.45
C TYR A 252 32.15 4.89 -1.07
N GLY A 253 31.01 5.15 -0.45
CA GLY A 253 30.08 6.17 -0.91
C GLY A 253 30.68 7.58 -0.88
N ASN A 254 31.30 7.93 0.26
CA ASN A 254 31.88 9.26 0.46
C ASN A 254 33.22 9.48 -0.27
N MET A 255 33.91 8.40 -0.66
CA MET A 255 35.12 8.52 -1.52
C MET A 255 34.80 8.97 -2.95
N MET A 256 33.59 8.72 -3.44
CA MET A 256 33.23 9.01 -4.84
C MET A 256 33.37 10.50 -5.19
N GLY A 257 32.85 11.38 -4.32
CA GLY A 257 32.92 12.84 -4.52
C GLY A 257 34.36 13.36 -4.62
N PRO A 258 35.20 13.16 -3.62
CA PRO A 258 36.61 13.61 -3.64
C PRO A 258 37.42 13.00 -4.79
N VAL A 259 37.20 11.72 -5.14
CA VAL A 259 37.94 11.06 -6.22
C VAL A 259 37.58 11.70 -7.58
N ILE A 260 36.30 11.86 -7.86
CA ILE A 260 35.84 12.52 -9.11
C ILE A 260 36.28 13.98 -9.13
N GLY A 261 36.16 14.71 -8.02
CA GLY A 261 36.61 16.09 -7.91
C GLY A 261 38.10 16.28 -8.18
N ASN A 262 38.94 15.39 -7.61
CA ASN A 262 40.38 15.43 -7.85
C ASN A 262 40.78 15.04 -9.28
N ILE A 263 40.08 14.05 -9.89
CA ILE A 263 40.26 13.75 -11.31
C ILE A 263 39.91 14.98 -12.17
N GLY A 264 38.81 15.69 -11.83
CA GLY A 264 38.43 16.95 -12.49
C GLY A 264 39.45 18.08 -12.28
N ASN A 265 40.05 18.20 -11.10
CA ASN A 265 41.13 19.15 -10.84
C ASN A 265 42.39 18.79 -11.62
N LEU A 266 42.74 17.51 -11.71
CA LEU A 266 43.85 17.04 -12.53
C LEU A 266 43.59 17.36 -14.01
N GLN A 267 42.39 17.12 -14.50
CA GLN A 267 41.97 17.51 -15.85
C GLN A 267 42.14 19.01 -16.08
N PHE A 268 41.70 19.85 -15.13
CA PHE A 268 41.84 21.29 -15.21
C PHE A 268 43.30 21.71 -15.32
N VAL A 269 44.20 21.18 -14.50
CA VAL A 269 45.64 21.48 -14.52
C VAL A 269 46.26 21.02 -15.83
N LEU A 270 45.99 19.81 -16.29
CA LEU A 270 46.51 19.31 -17.56
C LEU A 270 46.01 20.15 -18.75
N THR A 271 44.76 20.55 -18.73
CA THR A 271 44.17 21.43 -19.75
C THR A 271 44.82 22.82 -19.72
N ALA A 272 45.09 23.39 -18.54
CA ALA A 272 45.76 24.67 -18.40
C ALA A 272 47.20 24.65 -18.95
N VAL A 273 47.95 23.60 -18.60
CA VAL A 273 49.34 23.43 -19.05
C VAL A 273 49.39 23.21 -20.57
N LEU A 274 48.65 22.26 -21.10
CA LEU A 274 48.62 21.97 -22.55
C LEU A 274 48.03 23.12 -23.35
N GLY A 275 46.92 23.71 -22.89
CA GLY A 275 46.28 24.86 -23.52
C GLY A 275 47.19 26.08 -23.54
N GLY A 276 47.95 26.33 -22.44
CA GLY A 276 48.94 27.39 -22.37
C GLY A 276 50.11 27.16 -23.34
N LEU A 277 50.66 25.95 -23.39
CA LEU A 277 51.71 25.60 -24.35
C LEU A 277 51.25 25.78 -25.81
N LEU A 278 50.04 25.30 -26.13
CA LEU A 278 49.47 25.45 -27.48
C LEU A 278 49.17 26.90 -27.83
N SER A 279 48.73 27.70 -26.87
CA SER A 279 48.51 29.13 -27.08
C SER A 279 49.82 29.90 -27.35
N VAL A 280 50.90 29.62 -26.62
CA VAL A 280 52.21 30.22 -26.80
C VAL A 280 52.88 29.80 -28.11
N THR A 281 52.71 28.53 -28.49
CA THR A 281 53.27 27.99 -29.76
C THR A 281 52.45 28.33 -30.99
N GLY A 282 51.22 28.90 -30.81
CA GLY A 282 50.32 29.23 -31.93
C GLY A 282 49.67 28.00 -32.58
N VAL A 283 49.88 26.79 -32.04
CA VAL A 283 49.33 25.57 -32.62
C VAL A 283 47.84 25.44 -32.28
N GLY A 284 47.02 25.24 -33.31
CA GLY A 284 45.56 25.03 -33.15
C GLY A 284 44.75 26.30 -32.93
N GLY A 285 45.32 27.51 -33.06
CA GLY A 285 44.58 28.79 -32.94
C GLY A 285 43.95 29.03 -31.55
N ILE A 286 44.60 28.53 -30.48
CA ILE A 286 44.10 28.66 -29.12
C ILE A 286 44.41 30.05 -28.58
N THR A 287 43.37 30.89 -28.45
CA THR A 287 43.43 32.22 -27.85
C THR A 287 43.28 32.12 -26.30
N LEU A 288 43.55 33.22 -25.62
CA LEU A 288 43.34 33.32 -24.16
C LEU A 288 41.87 33.09 -23.80
N GLY A 289 40.93 33.62 -24.59
CA GLY A 289 39.50 33.43 -24.40
C GLY A 289 39.05 31.98 -24.62
N VAL A 290 39.58 31.31 -25.65
CA VAL A 290 39.34 29.88 -25.88
C VAL A 290 39.83 29.06 -24.70
N MET A 291 41.02 29.35 -24.15
CA MET A 291 41.58 28.66 -23.01
C MET A 291 40.73 28.87 -21.76
N ALA A 292 40.29 30.10 -21.46
CA ALA A 292 39.46 30.44 -20.32
C ALA A 292 38.11 29.72 -20.39
N SER A 293 37.42 29.74 -21.54
CA SER A 293 36.17 29.02 -21.79
C SER A 293 36.35 27.51 -21.66
N TYR A 294 37.44 26.95 -22.18
CA TYR A 294 37.71 25.52 -22.11
C TYR A 294 37.97 25.04 -20.67
N LEU A 295 38.70 25.82 -19.87
CA LEU A 295 38.88 25.55 -18.43
C LEU A 295 37.56 25.57 -17.68
N GLN A 296 36.66 26.50 -17.99
CA GLN A 296 35.32 26.56 -17.41
C GLN A 296 34.49 25.34 -17.82
N PHE A 297 34.55 24.90 -19.09
CA PHE A 297 33.90 23.70 -19.55
C PHE A 297 34.40 22.44 -18.84
N THR A 298 35.70 22.35 -18.58
CA THR A 298 36.29 21.24 -17.82
C THR A 298 35.66 21.09 -16.45
N LYS A 299 35.39 22.19 -15.74
CA LYS A 299 34.69 22.19 -14.46
C LYS A 299 33.21 21.84 -14.61
N SER A 300 32.52 22.46 -15.59
CA SER A 300 31.08 22.23 -15.81
C SER A 300 30.78 20.83 -16.32
N PHE A 301 31.74 20.11 -16.89
CA PHE A 301 31.58 18.77 -17.43
C PHE A 301 31.59 17.67 -16.35
N THR A 302 32.31 17.88 -15.24
CA THR A 302 32.46 16.89 -14.18
C THR A 302 31.20 16.76 -13.30
N GLN A 303 30.52 17.86 -13.03
CA GLN A 303 29.33 17.92 -12.16
C GLN A 303 28.16 17.03 -12.61
N PRO A 304 27.75 17.03 -13.91
CA PRO A 304 26.64 16.22 -14.38
C PRO A 304 26.83 14.71 -14.19
N PHE A 305 28.07 14.21 -14.29
CA PHE A 305 28.34 12.79 -14.04
C PHE A 305 28.06 12.39 -12.60
N MET A 306 28.40 13.26 -11.65
CA MET A 306 28.06 13.04 -10.23
C MET A 306 26.55 13.05 -10.00
N GLN A 307 25.83 13.98 -10.63
CA GLN A 307 24.38 14.06 -10.53
C GLN A 307 23.69 12.80 -11.07
N VAL A 308 24.09 12.32 -12.26
CA VAL A 308 23.54 11.08 -12.83
C VAL A 308 23.80 9.89 -11.91
N ALA A 309 25.02 9.78 -11.35
CA ALA A 309 25.35 8.69 -10.42
C ALA A 309 24.49 8.71 -9.14
N GLN A 310 24.19 9.88 -8.59
CA GLN A 310 23.31 10.03 -7.44
C GLN A 310 21.85 9.69 -7.75
N GLN A 311 21.35 10.13 -8.93
CA GLN A 311 19.96 9.86 -9.31
C GLN A 311 19.71 8.40 -9.70
N PHE A 312 20.75 7.66 -10.09
CA PHE A 312 20.60 6.26 -10.48
C PHE A 312 19.98 5.40 -9.36
N ASN A 313 20.43 5.56 -8.12
CA ASN A 313 19.88 4.83 -6.98
C ASN A 313 18.41 5.21 -6.73
N ALA A 314 18.06 6.48 -6.80
CA ALA A 314 16.68 6.94 -6.64
C ALA A 314 15.75 6.34 -7.70
N ILE A 315 16.20 6.26 -8.94
CA ILE A 315 15.45 5.65 -10.05
C ILE A 315 15.26 4.14 -9.82
N VAL A 316 16.31 3.41 -9.41
CA VAL A 316 16.23 1.97 -9.14
C VAL A 316 15.26 1.68 -8.00
N MET A 317 15.35 2.42 -6.89
CA MET A 317 14.44 2.26 -5.74
C MET A 317 13.00 2.57 -6.10
N ALA A 318 12.76 3.63 -6.87
CA ALA A 318 11.43 3.99 -7.33
C ALA A 318 10.84 2.96 -8.30
N LEU A 319 11.64 2.38 -9.20
CA LEU A 319 11.17 1.31 -10.08
C LEU A 319 10.80 0.04 -9.29
N ALA A 320 11.55 -0.31 -8.24
CA ALA A 320 11.20 -1.40 -7.35
C ALA A 320 9.91 -1.12 -6.57
N GLY A 321 9.70 0.12 -6.09
CA GLY A 321 8.45 0.56 -5.48
C GLY A 321 7.28 0.50 -6.46
N ALA A 322 7.48 0.99 -7.70
CA ALA A 322 6.47 0.92 -8.76
C ALA A 322 6.07 -0.53 -9.08
N GLU A 323 7.02 -1.46 -9.08
CA GLU A 323 6.73 -2.87 -9.32
C GLU A 323 5.81 -3.45 -8.23
N ARG A 324 6.04 -3.11 -6.95
CA ARG A 324 5.16 -3.53 -5.85
C ARG A 324 3.76 -2.91 -5.97
N ILE A 325 3.70 -1.62 -6.30
CA ILE A 325 2.42 -0.91 -6.54
C ILE A 325 1.65 -1.58 -7.69
N PHE A 326 2.30 -1.83 -8.82
CA PHE A 326 1.64 -2.47 -9.96
C PHE A 326 1.24 -3.91 -9.70
N ARG A 327 1.97 -4.63 -8.84
CA ARG A 327 1.55 -5.97 -8.39
C ARG A 327 0.23 -5.91 -7.63
N LEU A 328 0.02 -4.91 -6.77
CA LEU A 328 -1.28 -4.70 -6.13
C LEU A 328 -2.37 -4.41 -7.17
N ILE A 329 -2.11 -3.50 -8.12
CA ILE A 329 -3.10 -3.12 -9.15
C ILE A 329 -3.41 -4.27 -10.13
N ASP A 330 -2.48 -5.20 -10.31
CA ASP A 330 -2.62 -6.36 -11.22
C ASP A 330 -3.10 -7.62 -10.49
N GLU A 331 -3.31 -7.57 -9.16
CA GLU A 331 -3.87 -8.67 -8.39
C GLU A 331 -5.29 -8.97 -8.89
N LYS A 332 -5.67 -10.23 -8.89
CA LYS A 332 -6.99 -10.63 -9.40
C LYS A 332 -8.09 -10.11 -8.46
N PRO A 333 -9.09 -9.40 -8.99
CA PRO A 333 -10.25 -8.99 -8.20
C PRO A 333 -11.04 -10.22 -7.74
N GLU A 334 -11.90 -10.04 -6.76
CA GLU A 334 -12.81 -11.09 -6.32
C GLU A 334 -13.74 -11.47 -7.48
N GLU A 335 -13.67 -12.72 -7.93
CA GLU A 335 -14.52 -13.25 -8.99
C GLU A 335 -15.92 -13.53 -8.44
N ASP A 336 -16.95 -13.09 -9.15
CA ASP A 336 -18.35 -13.39 -8.84
C ASP A 336 -19.11 -13.82 -10.10
N GLU A 337 -19.34 -15.12 -10.22
CA GLU A 337 -20.14 -15.72 -11.29
C GLU A 337 -21.62 -15.92 -10.90
N GLY A 338 -22.04 -15.35 -9.77
CA GLY A 338 -23.40 -15.40 -9.29
C GLY A 338 -24.38 -14.68 -10.21
N TYR A 339 -25.54 -15.27 -10.43
CA TYR A 339 -26.62 -14.70 -11.26
C TYR A 339 -27.97 -14.66 -10.55
N VAL A 340 -28.07 -15.25 -9.36
CA VAL A 340 -29.25 -15.15 -8.49
C VAL A 340 -29.15 -13.87 -7.67
N GLU A 341 -30.22 -13.07 -7.68
CA GLU A 341 -30.29 -11.75 -7.05
C GLU A 341 -31.24 -11.76 -5.88
N LEU A 342 -30.96 -10.91 -4.87
CA LEU A 342 -31.85 -10.68 -3.74
C LEU A 342 -32.75 -9.46 -4.04
N VAL A 343 -34.07 -9.70 -4.05
CA VAL A 343 -35.06 -8.67 -4.36
C VAL A 343 -36.07 -8.49 -3.26
N ASN A 344 -36.68 -7.28 -3.18
CA ASN A 344 -37.88 -7.10 -2.34
C ASN A 344 -39.05 -7.83 -2.98
N ALA A 345 -39.85 -8.53 -2.17
CA ALA A 345 -40.93 -9.36 -2.64
C ALA A 345 -42.20 -9.15 -1.83
N ARG A 346 -43.32 -9.52 -2.42
CA ARG A 346 -44.61 -9.67 -1.74
C ARG A 346 -45.29 -10.99 -2.14
N LYS A 347 -46.11 -11.53 -1.26
CA LYS A 347 -47.02 -12.63 -1.59
C LYS A 347 -48.33 -12.07 -2.14
N ASP A 348 -48.77 -12.62 -3.27
CA ASP A 348 -50.10 -12.33 -3.80
C ASP A 348 -51.20 -13.07 -3.00
N ALA A 349 -52.47 -12.83 -3.33
CA ALA A 349 -53.61 -13.49 -2.67
C ALA A 349 -53.58 -15.05 -2.83
N ASN A 350 -52.86 -15.57 -3.80
CA ASN A 350 -52.71 -17.00 -4.08
C ASN A 350 -51.45 -17.58 -3.42
N GLY A 351 -50.67 -16.77 -2.71
CA GLY A 351 -49.43 -17.19 -2.07
C GLY A 351 -48.20 -17.18 -2.96
N ASN A 352 -48.29 -16.74 -4.23
CA ASN A 352 -47.14 -16.65 -5.12
C ASN A 352 -46.27 -15.44 -4.75
N ILE A 353 -44.96 -15.62 -4.85
CA ILE A 353 -43.99 -14.57 -4.54
C ILE A 353 -43.72 -13.76 -5.81
N THR A 354 -43.88 -12.46 -5.73
CA THR A 354 -43.62 -11.52 -6.82
C THR A 354 -42.67 -10.41 -6.39
N GLU A 355 -41.77 -10.04 -7.29
CA GLU A 355 -40.85 -8.90 -7.08
C GLU A 355 -41.63 -7.57 -6.96
N CYS A 356 -41.21 -6.71 -6.05
CA CYS A 356 -41.72 -5.36 -5.90
C CYS A 356 -40.59 -4.35 -5.66
N LYS A 357 -40.82 -3.09 -6.02
CA LYS A 357 -39.84 -2.01 -5.78
C LYS A 357 -39.87 -1.48 -4.34
N GLU A 358 -41.01 -1.64 -3.68
CA GLU A 358 -41.24 -1.15 -2.33
C GLU A 358 -40.58 -2.06 -1.29
N ARG A 359 -40.14 -1.48 -0.18
CA ARG A 359 -39.64 -2.25 0.96
C ARG A 359 -40.83 -2.84 1.72
N THR A 360 -41.05 -4.12 1.57
CA THR A 360 -42.13 -4.85 2.24
C THR A 360 -41.71 -5.54 3.52
N GLY A 361 -40.40 -5.54 3.82
CA GLY A 361 -39.81 -6.36 4.89
C GLY A 361 -39.67 -7.84 4.53
N MET A 362 -40.09 -8.26 3.35
CA MET A 362 -39.94 -9.59 2.80
C MET A 362 -38.95 -9.57 1.64
N TRP A 363 -38.01 -10.50 1.65
CA TRP A 363 -37.01 -10.70 0.58
C TRP A 363 -37.18 -12.05 -0.08
N ALA A 364 -36.80 -12.12 -1.35
CA ALA A 364 -36.77 -13.37 -2.12
C ALA A 364 -35.56 -13.44 -3.06
N TRP A 365 -35.13 -14.65 -3.29
CA TRP A 365 -34.13 -14.98 -4.29
C TRP A 365 -34.79 -15.03 -5.66
N LYS A 366 -34.37 -14.18 -6.58
CA LYS A 366 -34.75 -14.17 -8.00
C LYS A 366 -33.76 -15.06 -8.75
N HIS A 367 -34.21 -16.25 -9.12
CA HIS A 367 -33.38 -17.26 -9.78
C HIS A 367 -33.82 -17.43 -11.25
N PRO A 368 -33.08 -16.80 -12.19
CA PRO A 368 -33.31 -17.03 -13.63
C PRO A 368 -32.76 -18.38 -14.04
N HIS A 369 -33.54 -19.12 -14.86
CA HIS A 369 -33.14 -20.41 -15.42
C HIS A 369 -32.75 -20.24 -16.87
N SER A 370 -31.50 -20.54 -17.24
CA SER A 370 -30.97 -20.37 -18.59
C SER A 370 -31.53 -21.41 -19.59
N ALA A 371 -32.11 -22.52 -19.10
CA ALA A 371 -32.61 -23.59 -19.94
C ALA A 371 -33.94 -23.27 -20.64
N ASP A 372 -34.85 -22.54 -19.99
CA ASP A 372 -36.19 -22.24 -20.46
C ASP A 372 -36.57 -20.75 -20.36
N GLY A 373 -35.65 -19.90 -19.87
CA GLY A 373 -35.89 -18.46 -19.65
C GLY A 373 -36.86 -18.16 -18.51
N SER A 374 -37.27 -19.16 -17.72
CA SER A 374 -38.14 -18.95 -16.57
C SER A 374 -37.41 -18.27 -15.41
N VAL A 375 -38.17 -17.59 -14.54
CA VAL A 375 -37.64 -17.00 -13.31
C VAL A 375 -38.43 -17.57 -12.13
N THR A 376 -37.72 -18.16 -11.18
CA THR A 376 -38.35 -18.60 -9.91
C THR A 376 -38.00 -17.64 -8.79
N TYR A 377 -38.96 -17.43 -7.89
CA TYR A 377 -38.77 -16.63 -6.68
C TYR A 377 -38.84 -17.55 -5.47
N THR A 378 -37.78 -17.61 -4.69
CA THR A 378 -37.70 -18.39 -3.45
C THR A 378 -37.65 -17.41 -2.27
N GLU A 379 -38.55 -17.55 -1.29
CA GLU A 379 -38.53 -16.72 -0.08
C GLU A 379 -37.20 -16.86 0.67
N LEU A 380 -36.66 -15.75 1.09
CA LEU A 380 -35.48 -15.75 1.96
C LEU A 380 -35.90 -16.13 3.38
N THR A 381 -35.62 -17.36 3.78
CA THR A 381 -36.02 -17.91 5.08
C THR A 381 -34.84 -18.16 6.00
N GLY A 382 -33.65 -18.37 5.44
CA GLY A 382 -32.44 -18.63 6.21
C GLY A 382 -32.11 -20.10 6.43
N ASP A 383 -32.58 -21.01 5.53
CA ASP A 383 -32.15 -22.43 5.54
C ASP A 383 -30.74 -22.53 4.94
N VAL A 384 -29.75 -22.93 5.72
CA VAL A 384 -28.36 -23.09 5.26
C VAL A 384 -27.93 -24.55 5.43
N ARG A 385 -27.39 -25.14 4.36
CA ARG A 385 -26.97 -26.54 4.34
C ARG A 385 -25.59 -26.71 3.72
N PHE A 386 -24.76 -27.50 4.36
CA PHE A 386 -23.48 -27.98 3.85
C PHE A 386 -23.65 -29.46 3.47
N GLU A 387 -23.24 -29.83 2.27
CA GLU A 387 -23.30 -31.17 1.70
C GLU A 387 -21.88 -31.59 1.30
N ASP A 388 -21.26 -32.47 2.08
CA ASP A 388 -19.94 -33.09 1.85
C ASP A 388 -18.83 -32.09 1.53
N VAL A 389 -18.77 -30.99 2.33
CA VAL A 389 -17.87 -29.86 2.06
C VAL A 389 -16.45 -30.16 2.52
N THR A 390 -15.51 -30.13 1.59
CA THR A 390 -14.07 -30.18 1.85
C THR A 390 -13.43 -28.85 1.46
N PHE A 391 -12.58 -28.31 2.36
CA PHE A 391 -11.97 -27.00 2.16
C PHE A 391 -10.60 -26.86 2.82
N GLY A 392 -9.69 -26.14 2.17
CA GLY A 392 -8.41 -25.65 2.69
C GLY A 392 -8.02 -24.30 2.10
N TYR A 393 -7.44 -23.43 2.94
CA TYR A 393 -6.93 -22.13 2.47
C TYR A 393 -5.79 -22.25 1.47
N ASN A 394 -5.00 -23.32 1.59
CA ASN A 394 -3.96 -23.71 0.66
C ASN A 394 -4.26 -25.12 0.12
N PRO A 395 -3.93 -25.41 -1.15
CA PRO A 395 -4.18 -26.72 -1.76
C PRO A 395 -3.57 -27.89 -0.98
N ASP A 396 -2.43 -27.66 -0.33
CA ASP A 396 -1.67 -28.70 0.38
C ASP A 396 -2.18 -28.98 1.81
N LYS A 397 -3.11 -28.16 2.33
CA LYS A 397 -3.58 -28.27 3.73
C LYS A 397 -5.10 -28.18 3.80
N VAL A 398 -5.75 -29.33 3.85
CA VAL A 398 -7.19 -29.43 4.09
C VAL A 398 -7.51 -29.10 5.54
N ILE A 399 -8.44 -28.16 5.74
CA ILE A 399 -8.91 -27.70 7.07
C ILE A 399 -10.25 -28.35 7.43
N LEU A 400 -11.20 -28.39 6.48
CA LEU A 400 -12.50 -29.04 6.66
C LEU A 400 -12.57 -30.27 5.78
N LYS A 401 -13.07 -31.38 6.32
CA LYS A 401 -13.10 -32.69 5.65
C LYS A 401 -14.50 -33.26 5.72
N ASP A 402 -15.18 -33.32 4.59
CA ASP A 402 -16.49 -33.97 4.45
C ASP A 402 -17.51 -33.44 5.46
N ILE A 403 -17.67 -32.12 5.52
CA ILE A 403 -18.58 -31.45 6.44
C ILE A 403 -19.98 -31.43 5.86
N SER A 404 -20.89 -32.14 6.57
CA SER A 404 -22.33 -32.14 6.29
C SER A 404 -23.09 -31.63 7.51
N LEU A 405 -23.74 -30.47 7.39
CA LEU A 405 -24.53 -29.83 8.44
C LEU A 405 -25.70 -29.05 7.85
N PHE A 406 -26.69 -28.75 8.66
CA PHE A 406 -27.81 -27.89 8.30
C PHE A 406 -28.26 -27.02 9.45
N ALA A 407 -28.76 -25.83 9.14
CA ALA A 407 -29.50 -24.94 10.02
C ALA A 407 -30.85 -24.62 9.39
N LYS A 408 -31.93 -24.96 10.06
CA LYS A 408 -33.29 -24.62 9.64
C LYS A 408 -33.60 -23.15 9.95
N PRO A 409 -34.57 -22.52 9.25
CA PRO A 409 -34.99 -21.15 9.54
C PRO A 409 -35.30 -20.95 11.04
N GLY A 410 -34.73 -19.93 11.63
CA GLY A 410 -34.90 -19.59 13.05
C GLY A 410 -34.11 -20.46 14.03
N GLN A 411 -33.29 -21.42 13.56
CA GLN A 411 -32.54 -22.34 14.42
C GLN A 411 -31.18 -21.71 14.81
N LYS A 412 -30.79 -21.91 16.08
CA LYS A 412 -29.49 -21.50 16.60
C LYS A 412 -28.54 -22.70 16.66
N LEU A 413 -27.45 -22.65 15.88
CA LEU A 413 -26.37 -23.63 15.87
C LEU A 413 -25.14 -23.08 16.60
N ALA A 414 -24.62 -23.85 17.57
CA ALA A 414 -23.35 -23.55 18.22
C ALA A 414 -22.24 -24.45 17.70
N PHE A 415 -21.12 -23.83 17.30
CA PHE A 415 -19.89 -24.55 16.99
C PHE A 415 -18.98 -24.61 18.20
N VAL A 416 -18.54 -25.79 18.55
CA VAL A 416 -17.69 -26.08 19.71
C VAL A 416 -16.50 -26.93 19.26
N GLY A 417 -15.36 -26.76 19.88
CA GLY A 417 -14.15 -27.53 19.58
C GLY A 417 -12.87 -26.74 19.85
N SER A 418 -11.73 -27.38 19.77
CA SER A 418 -10.43 -26.78 20.05
C SER A 418 -10.09 -25.67 19.04
N THR A 419 -9.11 -24.83 19.40
CA THR A 419 -8.57 -23.83 18.48
C THR A 419 -7.99 -24.53 17.24
N GLY A 420 -8.32 -24.03 16.05
CA GLY A 420 -7.92 -24.66 14.78
C GLY A 420 -8.80 -25.83 14.33
N ALA A 421 -9.89 -26.19 15.05
CA ALA A 421 -10.81 -27.26 14.63
C ALA A 421 -11.62 -26.93 13.36
N GLY A 422 -11.61 -25.67 12.88
CA GLY A 422 -12.31 -25.24 11.66
C GLY A 422 -13.58 -24.41 11.88
N LYS A 423 -13.88 -23.97 13.11
CA LYS A 423 -15.08 -23.19 13.46
C LYS A 423 -15.21 -21.90 12.63
N THR A 424 -14.18 -21.05 12.66
CA THR A 424 -14.15 -19.79 11.89
C THR A 424 -14.10 -20.04 10.38
N THR A 425 -13.55 -21.17 9.95
CA THR A 425 -13.55 -21.55 8.52
C THR A 425 -14.96 -21.79 8.01
N ILE A 426 -15.84 -22.44 8.79
CA ILE A 426 -17.25 -22.64 8.41
C ILE A 426 -17.94 -21.27 8.23
N THR A 427 -17.74 -20.33 9.15
CA THR A 427 -18.35 -19.00 9.04
C THR A 427 -17.82 -18.20 7.85
N ASN A 428 -16.53 -18.31 7.53
CA ASN A 428 -15.95 -17.71 6.33
C ASN A 428 -16.55 -18.26 5.03
N LEU A 429 -16.88 -19.56 5.02
CA LEU A 429 -17.52 -20.20 3.86
C LEU A 429 -19.00 -19.80 3.70
N ILE A 430 -19.75 -19.58 4.81
CA ILE A 430 -21.13 -19.07 4.76
C ILE A 430 -21.14 -17.67 4.13
N ASN A 431 -20.18 -16.80 4.48
CA ASN A 431 -20.01 -15.47 3.90
C ASN A 431 -19.44 -15.49 2.47
N ARG A 432 -19.06 -16.66 1.98
CA ARG A 432 -18.39 -16.84 0.69
C ARG A 432 -17.18 -15.90 0.52
N PHE A 433 -16.39 -15.75 1.62
CA PHE A 433 -15.07 -15.10 1.55
C PHE A 433 -14.05 -15.98 0.83
N TYR A 434 -14.33 -17.28 0.80
CA TYR A 434 -13.60 -18.31 0.07
C TYR A 434 -14.59 -19.25 -0.61
N ASP A 435 -14.24 -19.70 -1.81
CA ASP A 435 -15.00 -20.73 -2.52
C ASP A 435 -14.47 -22.13 -2.13
N ILE A 436 -15.37 -23.10 -2.00
CA ILE A 436 -15.06 -24.49 -1.61
C ILE A 436 -14.40 -25.27 -2.75
N GLN A 437 -13.58 -26.28 -2.41
CA GLN A 437 -12.99 -27.18 -3.39
C GLN A 437 -13.93 -28.32 -3.76
N GLU A 438 -14.61 -28.92 -2.77
CA GLU A 438 -15.52 -30.07 -2.97
C GLU A 438 -16.81 -29.89 -2.15
N GLY A 439 -17.88 -30.54 -2.59
CA GLY A 439 -19.18 -30.46 -1.94
C GLY A 439 -20.06 -29.31 -2.43
N LYS A 440 -21.08 -28.95 -1.64
CA LYS A 440 -21.99 -27.82 -1.92
C LYS A 440 -22.43 -27.14 -0.64
N ILE A 441 -22.59 -25.83 -0.70
CA ILE A 441 -23.28 -25.06 0.34
C ILE A 441 -24.54 -24.49 -0.30
N ARG A 442 -25.70 -24.74 0.33
CA ARG A 442 -26.99 -24.24 -0.14
C ARG A 442 -27.56 -23.23 0.82
N TYR A 443 -28.17 -22.20 0.29
CA TYR A 443 -28.93 -21.22 1.03
C TYR A 443 -30.35 -21.17 0.44
N ASP A 444 -31.35 -21.48 1.26
CA ASP A 444 -32.75 -21.68 0.84
C ASP A 444 -32.88 -22.63 -0.38
N GLY A 445 -32.09 -23.71 -0.38
CA GLY A 445 -32.03 -24.70 -1.46
C GLY A 445 -31.17 -24.30 -2.68
N ILE A 446 -30.73 -23.05 -2.79
CA ILE A 446 -29.91 -22.53 -3.88
C ILE A 446 -28.43 -22.69 -3.52
N ASN A 447 -27.59 -23.22 -4.46
CA ASN A 447 -26.15 -23.25 -4.24
C ASN A 447 -25.60 -21.81 -4.15
N ILE A 448 -24.86 -21.50 -3.08
CA ILE A 448 -24.33 -20.14 -2.84
C ILE A 448 -23.42 -19.64 -3.97
N THR A 449 -22.79 -20.53 -4.73
CA THR A 449 -21.97 -20.15 -5.90
C THR A 449 -22.78 -19.50 -7.01
N LYS A 450 -24.11 -19.76 -7.08
CA LYS A 450 -25.03 -19.14 -8.02
C LYS A 450 -25.59 -17.80 -7.57
N ILE A 451 -25.48 -17.48 -6.29
CA ILE A 451 -25.97 -16.23 -5.70
C ILE A 451 -24.86 -15.17 -5.86
N LYS A 452 -25.24 -13.96 -6.28
CA LYS A 452 -24.31 -12.82 -6.31
C LYS A 452 -23.73 -12.59 -4.91
N LYS A 453 -22.42 -12.41 -4.80
CA LYS A 453 -21.73 -12.27 -3.50
C LYS A 453 -22.27 -11.08 -2.69
N ASP A 454 -22.51 -9.95 -3.36
CA ASP A 454 -23.06 -8.76 -2.69
C ASP A 454 -24.47 -9.02 -2.12
N ASP A 455 -25.31 -9.73 -2.85
CA ASP A 455 -26.65 -10.09 -2.43
C ASP A 455 -26.66 -11.15 -1.32
N LEU A 456 -25.75 -12.15 -1.41
CA LEU A 456 -25.53 -13.12 -0.34
C LEU A 456 -25.12 -12.40 0.95
N ARG A 457 -24.08 -11.56 0.90
CA ARG A 457 -23.57 -10.83 2.07
C ARG A 457 -24.58 -9.85 2.63
N ARG A 458 -25.42 -9.22 1.79
CA ARG A 458 -26.51 -8.35 2.25
C ARG A 458 -27.58 -9.10 3.05
N SER A 459 -27.75 -10.40 2.79
CA SER A 459 -28.70 -11.26 3.54
C SER A 459 -28.13 -11.77 4.86
N LEU A 460 -26.84 -11.59 5.12
CA LEU A 460 -26.13 -12.07 6.30
C LEU A 460 -25.76 -10.92 7.23
N GLY A 461 -25.83 -11.14 8.53
CA GLY A 461 -25.27 -10.24 9.53
C GLY A 461 -24.11 -10.92 10.25
N ILE A 462 -23.06 -10.16 10.51
CA ILE A 462 -21.88 -10.67 11.21
C ILE A 462 -21.55 -9.80 12.42
N VAL A 463 -21.28 -10.45 13.56
CA VAL A 463 -20.69 -9.82 14.73
C VAL A 463 -19.40 -10.55 15.04
N LEU A 464 -18.27 -9.90 14.81
CA LEU A 464 -16.93 -10.45 15.01
C LEU A 464 -16.46 -10.26 16.47
N GLN A 465 -15.51 -11.09 16.86
CA GLN A 465 -14.81 -10.99 18.15
C GLN A 465 -14.09 -9.64 18.26
N ASP A 466 -13.29 -9.30 17.25
CA ASP A 466 -12.59 -8.03 17.16
C ASP A 466 -13.49 -7.03 16.43
N THR A 467 -14.04 -6.10 17.20
CA THR A 467 -14.92 -5.06 16.65
C THR A 467 -14.11 -3.92 16.10
N HIS A 468 -14.19 -3.71 14.80
CA HIS A 468 -13.63 -2.53 14.15
C HIS A 468 -14.67 -1.42 13.98
N LEU A 469 -14.35 -0.23 14.51
CA LEU A 469 -15.12 0.98 14.33
C LEU A 469 -14.38 1.94 13.41
N PHE A 470 -15.14 2.72 12.66
CA PHE A 470 -14.58 3.72 11.74
C PHE A 470 -14.56 5.09 12.40
N THR A 471 -13.61 5.93 12.02
CA THR A 471 -13.61 7.34 12.38
C THR A 471 -14.89 8.00 11.88
N GLY A 472 -15.67 8.58 12.79
CA GLY A 472 -17.00 9.13 12.53
C GLY A 472 -17.85 9.14 13.77
N THR A 473 -19.11 9.53 13.67
CA THR A 473 -20.05 9.53 14.78
C THR A 473 -20.48 8.11 15.15
N ILE A 474 -20.94 7.91 16.38
CA ILE A 474 -21.56 6.63 16.80
C ILE A 474 -22.74 6.29 15.89
N LYS A 475 -23.56 7.27 15.54
CA LYS A 475 -24.67 7.13 14.62
C LYS A 475 -24.26 6.60 13.24
N GLU A 476 -23.20 7.15 12.67
CA GLU A 476 -22.62 6.68 11.39
C GLU A 476 -22.07 5.26 11.50
N ASN A 477 -21.42 4.93 12.59
CA ASN A 477 -20.92 3.58 12.85
C ASN A 477 -22.03 2.54 12.95
N ILE A 478 -23.18 2.84 13.55
CA ILE A 478 -24.33 1.95 13.55
C ILE A 478 -24.95 1.88 12.14
N ARG A 479 -25.14 3.05 11.49
CA ARG A 479 -25.70 3.16 10.13
C ARG A 479 -24.88 2.44 9.07
N TYR A 480 -23.61 2.12 9.36
CA TYR A 480 -22.76 1.35 8.45
C TYR A 480 -23.37 -0.01 8.07
N GLY A 481 -24.21 -0.62 8.93
CA GLY A 481 -24.94 -1.86 8.62
C GLY A 481 -26.02 -1.68 7.56
N LYS A 482 -26.55 -0.44 7.41
CA LYS A 482 -27.59 -0.06 6.44
C LYS A 482 -27.46 1.43 6.17
N LEU A 483 -26.74 1.81 5.09
CA LEU A 483 -26.35 3.20 4.82
C LEU A 483 -27.53 4.17 4.66
N ASP A 484 -28.69 3.70 4.22
CA ASP A 484 -29.91 4.46 4.05
C ASP A 484 -30.89 4.36 5.23
N ALA A 485 -30.42 3.84 6.39
CA ALA A 485 -31.22 3.77 7.61
C ALA A 485 -31.58 5.17 8.12
N THR A 486 -32.85 5.35 8.52
CA THR A 486 -33.28 6.58 9.18
C THR A 486 -32.69 6.68 10.59
N ASP A 487 -32.72 7.87 11.18
CA ASP A 487 -32.24 8.06 12.54
C ASP A 487 -33.05 7.20 13.55
N GLU A 488 -34.35 7.03 13.32
CA GLU A 488 -35.24 6.21 14.13
C GLU A 488 -34.85 4.74 14.07
N GLU A 489 -34.55 4.20 12.86
CA GLU A 489 -34.05 2.83 12.70
C GLU A 489 -32.72 2.61 13.44
N VAL A 490 -31.82 3.60 13.40
CA VAL A 490 -30.54 3.58 14.14
C VAL A 490 -30.78 3.55 15.65
N TYR A 491 -31.70 4.39 16.16
CA TYR A 491 -32.03 4.42 17.58
C TYR A 491 -32.72 3.13 18.05
N GLU A 492 -33.57 2.53 17.21
CA GLU A 492 -34.19 1.23 17.52
C GLU A 492 -33.16 0.11 17.58
N ALA A 493 -32.24 0.07 16.61
CA ALA A 493 -31.14 -0.89 16.60
C ALA A 493 -30.24 -0.75 17.84
N ALA A 494 -29.94 0.48 18.26
CA ALA A 494 -29.16 0.73 19.47
C ALA A 494 -29.90 0.29 20.74
N ARG A 495 -31.23 0.49 20.80
CA ARG A 495 -32.06 0.01 21.91
C ARG A 495 -32.11 -1.53 21.98
N LEU A 496 -32.28 -2.18 20.83
CA LEU A 496 -32.26 -3.64 20.71
C LEU A 496 -30.94 -4.22 21.22
N ALA A 497 -29.83 -3.60 20.84
CA ALA A 497 -28.48 -3.98 21.26
C ALA A 497 -28.14 -3.58 22.71
N HIS A 498 -29.01 -2.90 23.43
CA HIS A 498 -28.72 -2.27 24.74
C HIS A 498 -27.60 -1.22 24.72
N ALA A 499 -27.28 -0.64 23.55
CA ALA A 499 -26.27 0.39 23.39
C ALA A 499 -26.78 1.80 23.77
N ASP A 500 -28.09 2.06 23.61
CA ASP A 500 -28.71 3.38 23.79
C ASP A 500 -28.41 4.03 25.15
N GLN A 501 -28.35 3.21 26.23
CA GLN A 501 -28.11 3.70 27.59
C GLN A 501 -26.73 4.35 27.71
N PHE A 502 -25.67 3.67 27.29
CA PHE A 502 -24.32 4.23 27.40
C PHE A 502 -24.11 5.37 26.41
N ILE A 503 -24.71 5.28 25.20
CA ILE A 503 -24.60 6.34 24.19
C ILE A 503 -25.16 7.66 24.73
N LYS A 504 -26.32 7.63 25.40
CA LYS A 504 -26.94 8.80 26.02
C LYS A 504 -26.14 9.40 27.19
N MET A 505 -25.25 8.63 27.82
CA MET A 505 -24.35 9.13 28.85
C MET A 505 -23.14 9.88 28.29
N LEU A 506 -22.85 9.76 27.00
CA LEU A 506 -21.76 10.47 26.37
C LEU A 506 -22.13 11.94 26.14
N PRO A 507 -21.18 12.87 26.17
CA PRO A 507 -21.45 14.32 26.10
C PRO A 507 -22.25 14.77 24.88
N LYS A 508 -22.06 14.10 23.71
CA LYS A 508 -22.76 14.38 22.46
C LYS A 508 -23.71 13.25 22.04
N GLY A 509 -23.95 12.27 22.91
CA GLY A 509 -24.81 11.13 22.60
C GLY A 509 -24.41 10.43 21.31
N TYR A 510 -25.37 10.25 20.39
CA TYR A 510 -25.19 9.61 19.09
C TYR A 510 -24.24 10.38 18.14
N ASP A 511 -24.06 11.68 18.34
CA ASP A 511 -23.17 12.53 17.55
C ASP A 511 -21.73 12.58 18.15
N THR A 512 -21.44 11.74 19.13
CA THR A 512 -20.09 11.58 19.66
C THR A 512 -19.18 11.05 18.57
N MET A 513 -18.10 11.79 18.28
CA MET A 513 -17.07 11.38 17.32
C MET A 513 -16.17 10.32 17.94
N LEU A 514 -15.94 9.27 17.19
CA LEU A 514 -14.97 8.23 17.50
C LEU A 514 -13.73 8.43 16.63
N SER A 515 -12.55 8.20 17.21
CA SER A 515 -11.27 8.19 16.51
C SER A 515 -10.72 6.78 16.45
N GLY A 516 -10.08 6.42 15.34
CA GLY A 516 -9.55 5.07 15.15
C GLY A 516 -10.60 4.00 15.46
N ASP A 517 -10.20 2.87 16.00
CA ASP A 517 -11.10 1.76 16.36
C ASP A 517 -12.01 2.06 17.59
N GLY A 518 -12.28 3.32 17.91
CA GLY A 518 -13.06 3.72 19.07
C GLY A 518 -12.34 3.44 20.39
N GLU A 519 -11.06 3.79 20.45
CA GLU A 519 -10.21 3.58 21.65
C GLU A 519 -10.76 4.26 22.91
N GLU A 520 -11.63 5.28 22.73
CA GLU A 520 -12.32 5.98 23.81
C GLU A 520 -13.40 5.12 24.49
N LEU A 521 -13.83 4.03 23.84
CA LEU A 521 -14.86 3.13 24.33
C LEU A 521 -14.26 1.87 24.94
N SER A 522 -14.93 1.33 25.95
CA SER A 522 -14.59 0.00 26.46
C SER A 522 -14.87 -1.08 25.39
N GLN A 523 -14.21 -2.23 25.50
CA GLN A 523 -14.41 -3.35 24.57
C GLN A 523 -15.89 -3.77 24.49
N GLY A 524 -16.59 -3.83 25.65
CA GLY A 524 -18.01 -4.15 25.67
C GLY A 524 -18.88 -3.10 24.98
N GLN A 525 -18.56 -1.81 25.12
CA GLN A 525 -19.27 -0.74 24.41
C GLN A 525 -19.06 -0.85 22.90
N ARG A 526 -17.84 -1.12 22.43
CA ARG A 526 -17.56 -1.39 21.00
C ARG A 526 -18.38 -2.58 20.51
N GLN A 527 -18.45 -3.66 21.29
CA GLN A 527 -19.24 -4.84 20.92
C GLN A 527 -20.74 -4.54 20.84
N LEU A 528 -21.29 -3.73 21.75
CA LEU A 528 -22.69 -3.27 21.67
C LEU A 528 -22.95 -2.47 20.38
N LEU A 529 -22.01 -1.66 19.92
CA LEU A 529 -22.12 -0.94 18.63
C LEU A 529 -22.07 -1.91 17.44
N SER A 530 -21.25 -2.96 17.49
CA SER A 530 -21.22 -4.01 16.46
C SER A 530 -22.56 -4.78 16.41
N ILE A 531 -23.15 -5.09 17.55
CA ILE A 531 -24.49 -5.69 17.65
C ILE A 531 -25.54 -4.75 17.05
N ALA A 532 -25.49 -3.45 17.38
CA ALA A 532 -26.40 -2.45 16.81
C ALA A 532 -26.25 -2.31 15.28
N ARG A 533 -25.01 -2.38 14.77
CA ARG A 533 -24.70 -2.41 13.34
C ARG A 533 -25.34 -3.61 12.64
N ALA A 534 -25.27 -4.79 13.23
CA ALA A 534 -25.94 -5.98 12.70
C ALA A 534 -27.48 -5.88 12.84
N ALA A 535 -27.98 -5.26 13.90
CA ALA A 535 -29.42 -5.08 14.15
C ALA A 535 -30.07 -4.17 13.12
N VAL A 536 -29.44 -3.05 12.75
CA VAL A 536 -30.00 -2.10 11.77
C VAL A 536 -30.11 -2.72 10.37
N ALA A 537 -29.22 -3.64 10.01
CA ALA A 537 -29.27 -4.39 8.75
C ALA A 537 -30.44 -5.38 8.71
N ASN A 538 -30.90 -5.86 9.88
CA ASN A 538 -32.01 -6.79 10.06
C ASN A 538 -31.95 -8.06 9.18
N PRO A 539 -30.83 -8.78 9.14
CA PRO A 539 -30.65 -9.96 8.29
C PRO A 539 -31.37 -11.18 8.88
N PRO A 540 -31.87 -12.14 8.05
CA PRO A 540 -32.49 -13.38 8.53
C PRO A 540 -31.47 -14.40 9.06
N VAL A 541 -30.21 -14.29 8.65
CA VAL A 541 -29.12 -15.17 9.12
C VAL A 541 -28.03 -14.34 9.82
N LEU A 542 -27.60 -14.80 10.97
CA LEU A 542 -26.56 -14.18 11.78
C LEU A 542 -25.38 -15.12 11.98
N ILE A 543 -24.19 -14.54 11.90
CA ILE A 543 -22.93 -15.18 12.24
C ILE A 543 -22.33 -14.42 13.42
N LEU A 544 -22.13 -15.12 14.53
CA LEU A 544 -21.66 -14.53 15.78
C LEU A 544 -20.38 -15.22 16.22
N ASP A 545 -19.30 -14.44 16.37
CA ASP A 545 -18.05 -14.92 16.96
C ASP A 545 -17.96 -14.37 18.40
N GLU A 546 -18.18 -15.26 19.38
CA GLU A 546 -18.36 -14.90 20.79
C GLU A 546 -17.06 -15.03 21.55
N ALA A 547 -16.22 -14.01 21.56
CA ALA A 547 -15.10 -13.94 22.49
C ALA A 547 -15.21 -12.69 23.37
N THR A 548 -15.52 -12.91 24.65
CA THR A 548 -15.74 -11.84 25.64
C THR A 548 -14.79 -11.96 26.83
N SER A 549 -13.64 -12.60 26.64
CA SER A 549 -12.68 -12.91 27.69
C SER A 549 -12.08 -11.70 28.46
N SER A 550 -12.34 -10.48 27.98
CA SER A 550 -11.75 -9.26 28.52
C SER A 550 -12.79 -8.19 28.94
N ILE A 551 -14.05 -8.59 29.14
CA ILE A 551 -15.15 -7.67 29.52
C ILE A 551 -15.53 -7.89 30.97
N ASP A 552 -15.80 -6.80 31.70
CA ASP A 552 -16.30 -6.88 33.08
C ASP A 552 -17.68 -7.57 33.13
N THR A 553 -17.99 -8.26 34.24
CA THR A 553 -19.18 -9.09 34.38
C THR A 553 -20.51 -8.35 34.17
N ARG A 554 -20.56 -7.05 34.51
CA ARG A 554 -21.76 -6.24 34.34
C ARG A 554 -22.01 -5.92 32.86
N THR A 555 -21.01 -5.42 32.19
CA THR A 555 -21.07 -5.11 30.75
C THR A 555 -21.29 -6.39 29.95
N GLU A 556 -20.68 -7.49 30.34
CA GLU A 556 -20.89 -8.80 29.78
C GLU A 556 -22.36 -9.23 29.76
N SER A 557 -23.05 -9.05 30.89
CA SER A 557 -24.50 -9.35 30.97
C SER A 557 -25.34 -8.49 30.04
N ILE A 558 -24.95 -7.23 29.82
CA ILE A 558 -25.63 -6.32 28.88
C ILE A 558 -25.38 -6.75 27.43
N VAL A 559 -24.15 -7.06 27.07
CA VAL A 559 -23.77 -7.59 25.76
C VAL A 559 -24.53 -8.86 25.45
N GLN A 560 -24.62 -9.80 26.43
CA GLN A 560 -25.37 -11.05 26.25
C GLN A 560 -26.86 -10.79 25.98
N LYS A 561 -27.49 -9.88 26.71
CA LYS A 561 -28.89 -9.50 26.46
C LYS A 561 -29.08 -8.89 25.06
N GLY A 562 -28.14 -8.04 24.63
CA GLY A 562 -28.14 -7.47 23.25
C GLY A 562 -28.03 -8.57 22.20
N MET A 563 -27.14 -9.54 22.39
CA MET A 563 -27.00 -10.71 21.52
C MET A 563 -28.27 -11.56 21.51
N ASP A 564 -28.83 -11.87 22.67
CA ASP A 564 -30.05 -12.68 22.76
C ASP A 564 -31.25 -12.01 22.07
N ASN A 565 -31.37 -10.68 22.16
CA ASN A 565 -32.40 -9.93 21.44
C ASN A 565 -32.15 -9.96 19.93
N LEU A 566 -30.89 -9.79 19.49
CA LEU A 566 -30.51 -9.85 18.08
C LEU A 566 -30.81 -11.23 17.47
N MET A 567 -30.60 -12.30 18.20
CA MET A 567 -30.79 -13.69 17.73
C MET A 567 -32.26 -14.10 17.53
N LYS A 568 -33.22 -13.46 18.20
CA LYS A 568 -34.63 -13.86 18.16
C LYS A 568 -35.20 -13.91 16.75
N GLY A 569 -35.80 -15.05 16.40
CA GLY A 569 -36.49 -15.26 15.11
C GLY A 569 -35.54 -15.37 13.88
N ARG A 570 -34.24 -15.51 14.09
CA ARG A 570 -33.25 -15.62 13.02
C ARG A 570 -32.52 -16.95 13.08
N THR A 571 -32.01 -17.38 11.92
CA THR A 571 -31.07 -18.49 11.87
C THR A 571 -29.69 -17.97 12.34
N VAL A 572 -29.09 -18.65 13.29
CA VAL A 572 -27.88 -18.16 13.97
C VAL A 572 -26.78 -19.20 13.98
N PHE A 573 -25.62 -18.83 13.53
CA PHE A 573 -24.38 -19.59 13.66
C PHE A 573 -23.50 -18.92 14.71
N VAL A 574 -23.22 -19.61 15.81
CA VAL A 574 -22.41 -19.05 16.89
C VAL A 574 -21.14 -19.85 17.06
N ILE A 575 -19.99 -19.19 16.98
CA ILE A 575 -18.75 -19.74 17.51
C ILE A 575 -18.77 -19.47 19.01
N ALA A 576 -19.13 -20.49 19.76
CA ALA A 576 -19.45 -20.32 21.19
C ALA A 576 -18.22 -20.61 22.05
N HIS A 577 -17.84 -19.63 22.87
CA HIS A 577 -16.84 -19.75 23.93
C HIS A 577 -17.44 -19.79 25.33
N ARG A 578 -18.79 -19.70 25.44
CA ARG A 578 -19.51 -19.70 26.71
C ARG A 578 -20.45 -20.88 26.83
N LEU A 579 -20.42 -21.51 27.98
CA LEU A 579 -21.29 -22.63 28.30
C LEU A 579 -22.79 -22.28 28.25
N SER A 580 -23.17 -21.03 28.63
CA SER A 580 -24.55 -20.55 28.56
C SER A 580 -25.07 -20.44 27.12
N THR A 581 -24.29 -19.93 26.23
CA THR A 581 -24.64 -19.79 24.79
C THR A 581 -24.75 -21.15 24.12
N ILE A 582 -23.82 -22.06 24.44
CA ILE A 582 -23.81 -23.43 23.94
C ILE A 582 -25.07 -24.17 24.42
N ARG A 583 -25.36 -24.12 25.73
CA ARG A 583 -26.50 -24.83 26.34
C ARG A 583 -27.85 -24.43 25.75
N ASN A 584 -28.01 -23.13 25.43
CA ASN A 584 -29.26 -22.57 24.92
C ASN A 584 -29.35 -22.61 23.39
N SER A 585 -28.56 -23.45 22.72
CA SER A 585 -28.60 -23.62 21.27
C SER A 585 -29.45 -24.81 20.88
N ASP A 586 -30.19 -24.69 19.75
CA ASP A 586 -31.07 -25.76 19.25
C ASP A 586 -30.28 -26.96 18.72
N ALA A 587 -29.05 -26.71 18.26
CA ALA A 587 -28.12 -27.76 17.91
C ALA A 587 -26.67 -27.32 18.21
N ILE A 588 -25.90 -28.28 18.68
CA ILE A 588 -24.48 -28.14 19.00
C ILE A 588 -23.70 -29.04 18.04
N ILE A 589 -22.71 -28.45 17.37
CA ILE A 589 -21.81 -29.13 16.45
C ILE A 589 -20.42 -29.16 17.07
N VAL A 590 -19.95 -30.35 17.41
CA VAL A 590 -18.58 -30.51 17.94
C VAL A 590 -17.64 -30.83 16.80
N LEU A 591 -16.65 -29.95 16.64
CA LEU A 591 -15.62 -30.05 15.59
C LEU A 591 -14.31 -30.50 16.21
N ASP A 592 -13.65 -31.45 15.56
CA ASP A 592 -12.30 -31.86 15.88
C ASP A 592 -11.51 -32.17 14.60
N HIS A 593 -10.32 -31.58 14.48
CA HIS A 593 -9.43 -31.75 13.31
C HIS A 593 -10.16 -31.65 11.95
N GLY A 594 -11.09 -30.69 11.85
CA GLY A 594 -11.82 -30.41 10.62
C GLY A 594 -12.95 -31.40 10.30
N LYS A 595 -13.40 -32.20 11.24
CA LYS A 595 -14.54 -33.11 11.11
C LYS A 595 -15.59 -32.82 12.18
N ILE A 596 -16.85 -33.11 11.86
CA ILE A 596 -17.94 -33.14 12.85
C ILE A 596 -17.86 -34.48 13.55
N ILE A 597 -17.62 -34.47 14.89
CA ILE A 597 -17.53 -35.69 15.70
C ILE A 597 -18.79 -35.94 16.51
N GLU A 598 -19.51 -34.88 16.88
CA GLU A 598 -20.77 -34.99 17.61
C GLU A 598 -21.74 -33.91 17.12
N ARG A 599 -23.05 -34.26 17.13
CA ARG A 599 -24.13 -33.33 16.81
C ARG A 599 -25.38 -33.72 17.63
N GLY A 600 -26.00 -32.75 18.28
CA GLY A 600 -27.21 -32.95 19.07
C GLY A 600 -27.58 -31.69 19.84
N ASP A 601 -28.63 -31.78 20.66
CA ASP A 601 -28.89 -30.76 21.66
C ASP A 601 -28.05 -30.97 22.93
N HIS A 602 -28.16 -30.05 23.89
CA HIS A 602 -27.40 -30.13 25.14
C HIS A 602 -27.65 -31.43 25.89
N GLU A 603 -28.93 -31.86 26.04
CA GLU A 603 -29.29 -33.03 26.84
C GLU A 603 -28.83 -34.34 26.19
N ASP A 604 -28.93 -34.43 24.85
CA ASP A 604 -28.49 -35.60 24.11
C ASP A 604 -26.98 -35.78 24.21
N LEU A 605 -26.23 -34.70 24.05
CA LEU A 605 -24.76 -34.75 24.08
C LEU A 605 -24.22 -34.99 25.51
N ILE A 606 -24.91 -34.51 26.53
CA ILE A 606 -24.56 -34.85 27.94
C ILE A 606 -24.78 -36.34 28.23
N LYS A 607 -25.86 -36.95 27.70
CA LYS A 607 -26.14 -38.40 27.84
C LYS A 607 -25.11 -39.26 27.12
N LEU A 608 -24.62 -38.80 25.95
CA LEU A 608 -23.58 -39.45 25.16
C LEU A 608 -22.24 -39.58 25.90
N LYS A 609 -21.96 -38.72 26.87
CA LYS A 609 -20.69 -38.62 27.61
C LYS A 609 -19.43 -38.55 26.74
N GLY A 610 -19.57 -38.00 25.55
CA GLY A 610 -18.50 -37.82 24.57
C GLY A 610 -17.63 -36.60 24.81
N THR A 611 -17.07 -36.03 23.73
CA THR A 611 -16.18 -34.85 23.75
C THR A 611 -16.92 -33.62 24.30
N TYR A 612 -18.19 -33.40 23.91
CA TYR A 612 -18.99 -32.32 24.45
C TYR A 612 -19.15 -32.39 25.97
N TYR A 613 -19.42 -33.59 26.51
CA TYR A 613 -19.52 -33.79 27.96
C TYR A 613 -18.20 -33.46 28.65
N GLN A 614 -17.06 -33.83 28.08
CA GLN A 614 -15.75 -33.52 28.63
C GLN A 614 -15.47 -32.01 28.65
N LEU A 615 -15.81 -31.31 27.57
CA LEU A 615 -15.72 -29.85 27.48
C LEU A 615 -16.64 -29.14 28.48
N TYR A 616 -17.90 -29.61 28.58
CA TYR A 616 -18.88 -29.04 29.49
C TYR A 616 -18.52 -29.23 30.96
N THR A 617 -17.94 -30.37 31.35
CA THR A 617 -17.52 -30.68 32.71
C THR A 617 -16.12 -30.18 33.07
N GLY A 618 -15.46 -29.46 32.20
CA GLY A 618 -14.12 -28.91 32.43
C GLY A 618 -13.00 -29.95 32.44
N LYS A 619 -13.25 -31.17 31.91
CA LYS A 619 -12.22 -32.20 31.74
C LYS A 619 -11.37 -31.99 30.49
N LEU A 620 -11.89 -31.23 29.53
CA LEU A 620 -11.20 -30.68 28.34
C LEU A 620 -11.42 -29.18 28.31
N GLU A 621 -10.42 -28.40 27.98
CA GLU A 621 -10.54 -26.95 27.85
C GLU A 621 -11.02 -26.54 26.43
N LEU A 622 -11.91 -25.53 26.39
CA LEU A 622 -12.27 -24.78 25.16
C LEU A 622 -11.13 -23.80 24.82
N SER A 623 -9.95 -24.29 24.58
CA SER A 623 -8.77 -23.43 24.28
C SER A 623 -8.78 -22.93 22.85
#